data_2c5d80a56d1fe4bde73d7b2f3f23adcb
#
_entry.id   2c5d80a56d1fe4bde73d7b2f3f23adcb
#
_cell.length_a   1.000
_cell.length_b   1.000
_cell.length_c   1.000
_cell.angle_alpha   90.00
_cell.angle_beta   90.00
_cell.angle_gamma   90.00
#
_symmetry.space_group_name_H-M   'P 1'
#
loop_
_entity.id
_entity.type
_entity.pdbx_description
1 polymer ?
#
loop_
_entity_poly.entity_id
_entity_poly.type
_entity_poly.pdbx_seq_one_letter_code
_entity_poly.pdbx_strand_id
1 'polypeptide(L)'
;MKIGIIGATGKAGSLILKEAVSRGHEVTAIVRDAAKLKEEKIAVIEKNIIDLTSDDLKKLDVAVNAFGAPLGEEQAHVDAGRALIRALKGTGTGTRAVIVGGAGSLYVDENKTASVMDTPDFPEIFIPTAKGQGRNLQELKGTSDINWTFISPSAVFDPDGKRTGFYQSGKDHLLVNSRGESYISYADYAIAVLDEIENPKHINERFTVVGEAE
;
A
#
# COMPACT_ATOMS: atom_id res chain seq x y z
N MET A 1 -0.90 4.35 -18.18
CA MET A 1 -1.95 4.75 -17.21
C MET A 1 -1.49 5.99 -16.49
N LYS A 2 -2.43 6.76 -15.92
CA LYS A 2 -2.16 7.91 -15.03
C LYS A 2 -2.21 7.45 -13.59
N ILE A 3 -1.07 7.45 -12.91
CA ILE A 3 -0.92 6.89 -11.56
C ILE A 3 -0.50 8.01 -10.59
N GLY A 4 -1.34 8.28 -9.58
CA GLY A 4 -0.98 9.14 -8.47
C GLY A 4 -0.37 8.32 -7.34
N ILE A 5 0.75 8.77 -6.76
CA ILE A 5 1.40 8.07 -5.65
C ILE A 5 1.47 8.99 -4.44
N ILE A 6 0.62 8.69 -3.45
CA ILE A 6 0.57 9.38 -2.16
C ILE A 6 1.72 8.86 -1.30
N GLY A 7 2.52 9.76 -0.75
CA GLY A 7 3.71 9.38 0.01
C GLY A 7 4.90 8.98 -0.88
N ALA A 8 4.98 9.52 -2.09
CA ALA A 8 6.01 9.22 -3.09
C ALA A 8 7.45 9.48 -2.64
N THR A 9 7.67 10.28 -1.61
CA THR A 9 9.01 10.53 -1.00
C THR A 9 9.36 9.55 0.12
N GLY A 10 8.42 8.67 0.51
CA GLY A 10 8.65 7.61 1.49
C GLY A 10 9.43 6.43 0.91
N LYS A 11 9.90 5.50 1.76
CA LYS A 11 10.69 4.35 1.34
C LYS A 11 9.96 3.47 0.32
N ALA A 12 8.75 3.01 0.62
CA ALA A 12 7.95 2.21 -0.32
C ALA A 12 7.45 3.06 -1.50
N GLY A 13 6.92 4.25 -1.24
CA GLY A 13 6.38 5.14 -2.27
C GLY A 13 7.38 5.52 -3.35
N SER A 14 8.65 5.76 -2.98
CA SER A 14 9.70 6.10 -3.94
C SER A 14 10.07 4.93 -4.86
N LEU A 15 10.04 3.69 -4.36
CA LEU A 15 10.30 2.51 -5.19
C LEU A 15 9.11 2.20 -6.11
N ILE A 16 7.88 2.36 -5.63
CA ILE A 16 6.66 2.24 -6.46
C ILE A 16 6.67 3.31 -7.55
N LEU A 17 7.08 4.54 -7.24
CA LEU A 17 7.21 5.62 -8.22
C LEU A 17 8.24 5.26 -9.30
N LYS A 18 9.42 4.79 -8.91
CA LYS A 18 10.47 4.38 -9.85
C LYS A 18 10.02 3.24 -10.74
N GLU A 19 9.36 2.23 -10.18
CA GLU A 19 8.83 1.10 -10.95
C GLU A 19 7.76 1.58 -11.95
N ALA A 20 6.84 2.46 -11.53
CA ALA A 20 5.81 3.01 -12.40
C ALA A 20 6.40 3.81 -13.58
N VAL A 21 7.38 4.67 -13.29
CA VAL A 21 8.10 5.44 -14.33
C VAL A 21 8.86 4.53 -15.29
N SER A 22 9.55 3.51 -14.76
CA SER A 22 10.31 2.55 -15.59
C SER A 22 9.43 1.74 -16.55
N ARG A 23 8.17 1.53 -16.19
CA ARG A 23 7.14 0.87 -17.02
C ARG A 23 6.43 1.83 -17.99
N GLY A 24 6.82 3.10 -18.01
CA GLY A 24 6.27 4.10 -18.95
C GLY A 24 4.92 4.68 -18.57
N HIS A 25 4.53 4.63 -17.30
CA HIS A 25 3.31 5.27 -16.83
C HIS A 25 3.48 6.79 -16.66
N GLU A 26 2.38 7.52 -16.80
CA GLU A 26 2.29 8.94 -16.43
C GLU A 26 2.08 9.04 -14.92
N VAL A 27 3.12 9.47 -14.19
CA VAL A 27 3.13 9.46 -12.73
C VAL A 27 2.94 10.86 -12.17
N THR A 28 2.09 11.00 -11.16
CA THR A 28 1.93 12.19 -10.33
C THR A 28 2.34 11.86 -8.89
N ALA A 29 3.38 12.52 -8.39
CA ALA A 29 3.76 12.41 -6.99
C ALA A 29 2.83 13.29 -6.12
N ILE A 30 2.24 12.69 -5.08
CA ILE A 30 1.41 13.40 -4.10
C ILE A 30 2.16 13.40 -2.78
N VAL A 31 2.68 14.55 -2.40
CA VAL A 31 3.65 14.69 -1.30
C VAL A 31 3.36 15.93 -0.46
N ARG A 32 3.79 15.92 0.81
CA ARG A 32 3.65 17.07 1.71
C ARG A 32 4.72 18.15 1.48
N ASP A 33 5.84 17.76 0.85
CA ASP A 33 7.00 18.62 0.64
C ASP A 33 7.67 18.17 -0.67
N ALA A 34 7.44 18.97 -1.70
CA ALA A 34 7.95 18.70 -3.05
C ALA A 34 9.48 18.76 -3.13
N ALA A 35 10.15 19.51 -2.24
CA ALA A 35 11.60 19.62 -2.23
C ALA A 35 12.31 18.29 -1.88
N LYS A 36 11.58 17.32 -1.28
CA LYS A 36 12.10 15.98 -0.98
C LYS A 36 12.01 15.01 -2.15
N LEU A 37 11.33 15.37 -3.23
CA LEU A 37 11.22 14.53 -4.41
C LEU A 37 12.56 14.56 -5.16
N LYS A 38 13.11 13.37 -5.43
CA LYS A 38 14.40 13.22 -6.11
C LYS A 38 14.26 13.08 -7.62
N GLU A 39 13.09 12.64 -8.08
CA GLU A 39 12.78 12.41 -9.48
C GLU A 39 12.41 13.72 -10.15
N GLU A 40 13.14 14.09 -11.20
CA GLU A 40 12.86 15.27 -12.03
C GLU A 40 11.79 14.94 -13.08
N LYS A 41 11.06 15.97 -13.53
CA LYS A 41 10.07 15.90 -14.62
C LYS A 41 8.83 15.05 -14.33
N ILE A 42 8.46 14.89 -13.06
CA ILE A 42 7.22 14.24 -12.62
C ILE A 42 6.22 15.32 -12.18
N ALA A 43 4.96 15.14 -12.54
CA ALA A 43 3.88 16.00 -12.04
C ALA A 43 3.78 15.88 -10.50
N VAL A 44 3.54 17.00 -9.83
CA VAL A 44 3.50 17.05 -8.36
C VAL A 44 2.20 17.69 -7.89
N ILE A 45 1.56 17.06 -6.91
CA ILE A 45 0.52 17.66 -6.08
C ILE A 45 1.10 17.79 -4.66
N GLU A 46 1.37 19.03 -4.24
CA GLU A 46 1.90 19.28 -2.90
C GLU A 46 0.74 19.45 -1.91
N LYS A 47 0.34 18.35 -1.28
CA LYS A 47 -0.75 18.29 -0.29
C LYS A 47 -0.50 17.19 0.74
N ASN A 48 -1.08 17.38 1.93
CA ASN A 48 -1.23 16.28 2.88
C ASN A 48 -2.37 15.36 2.42
N ILE A 49 -2.27 14.06 2.70
CA ILE A 49 -3.32 13.07 2.36
C ILE A 49 -4.69 13.45 2.95
N ILE A 50 -4.72 14.05 4.14
CA ILE A 50 -5.97 14.47 4.81
C ILE A 50 -6.69 15.61 4.07
N ASP A 51 -5.97 16.39 3.24
CA ASP A 51 -6.47 17.54 2.50
C ASP A 51 -6.81 17.19 1.04
N LEU A 52 -6.65 15.93 0.63
CA LEU A 52 -6.98 15.48 -0.72
C LEU A 52 -8.48 15.56 -0.98
N THR A 53 -8.79 16.00 -2.18
CA THR A 53 -10.15 16.15 -2.71
C THR A 53 -10.34 15.28 -3.96
N SER A 54 -11.58 15.13 -4.39
CA SER A 54 -11.88 14.44 -5.64
C SER A 54 -11.26 15.12 -6.86
N ASP A 55 -11.12 16.45 -6.84
CA ASP A 55 -10.50 17.18 -7.93
C ASP A 55 -9.02 16.84 -8.13
N ASP A 56 -8.32 16.48 -7.06
CA ASP A 56 -6.93 16.04 -7.10
C ASP A 56 -6.79 14.64 -7.73
N LEU A 57 -7.81 13.78 -7.57
CA LEU A 57 -7.74 12.36 -7.95
C LEU A 57 -8.50 12.01 -9.23
N LYS A 58 -9.56 12.74 -9.61
CA LYS A 58 -10.49 12.37 -10.69
C LYS A 58 -9.86 12.21 -12.08
N LYS A 59 -8.65 12.72 -12.30
CA LYS A 59 -7.91 12.59 -13.56
C LYS A 59 -6.95 11.40 -13.59
N LEU A 60 -6.84 10.68 -12.48
CA LEU A 60 -5.97 9.51 -12.32
C LEU A 60 -6.76 8.24 -12.61
N ASP A 61 -6.13 7.26 -13.23
CA ASP A 61 -6.67 5.91 -13.36
C ASP A 61 -6.55 5.16 -12.01
N VAL A 62 -5.42 5.38 -11.32
CA VAL A 62 -5.10 4.74 -10.03
C VAL A 62 -4.48 5.74 -9.07
N ALA A 63 -4.90 5.70 -7.81
CA ALA A 63 -4.26 6.37 -6.68
C ALA A 63 -3.63 5.33 -5.75
N VAL A 64 -2.31 5.27 -5.71
CA VAL A 64 -1.56 4.42 -4.78
C VAL A 64 -1.40 5.15 -3.46
N ASN A 65 -1.87 4.54 -2.37
CA ASN A 65 -1.65 5.05 -1.02
C ASN A 65 -0.46 4.35 -0.37
N ALA A 66 0.71 4.99 -0.43
CA ALA A 66 1.93 4.59 0.29
C ALA A 66 2.20 5.53 1.49
N PHE A 67 1.14 6.06 2.10
CA PHE A 67 1.26 6.87 3.32
C PHE A 67 1.78 6.02 4.47
N GLY A 68 2.77 6.56 5.16
CA GLY A 68 3.29 6.00 6.42
C GLY A 68 3.23 7.06 7.52
N ALA A 69 2.59 6.73 8.63
CA ALA A 69 2.61 7.54 9.84
C ALA A 69 3.88 7.28 10.66
N PRO A 70 4.29 8.20 11.53
CA PRO A 70 5.27 7.90 12.57
C PRO A 70 4.84 6.71 13.43
N LEU A 71 5.80 5.99 14.00
CA LEU A 71 5.52 4.89 14.92
C LEU A 71 4.70 5.38 16.12
N GLY A 72 3.70 4.60 16.52
CA GLY A 72 2.78 4.95 17.60
C GLY A 72 1.52 5.71 17.16
N GLU A 73 1.47 6.21 15.95
CA GLU A 73 0.39 7.06 15.42
C GLU A 73 -0.71 6.23 14.73
N GLU A 74 -1.45 5.43 15.52
CA GLU A 74 -2.56 4.61 15.00
C GLU A 74 -3.60 5.47 14.26
N GLN A 75 -4.04 6.56 14.91
CA GLN A 75 -5.11 7.41 14.39
C GLN A 75 -4.73 8.07 13.06
N ALA A 76 -3.45 8.38 12.83
CA ALA A 76 -2.99 8.97 11.58
C ALA A 76 -3.23 8.06 10.36
N HIS A 77 -3.07 6.73 10.52
CA HIS A 77 -3.40 5.76 9.47
C HIS A 77 -4.92 5.72 9.19
N VAL A 78 -5.74 5.76 10.25
CA VAL A 78 -7.20 5.77 10.12
C VAL A 78 -7.67 7.02 9.40
N ASP A 79 -7.18 8.19 9.80
CA ASP A 79 -7.58 9.48 9.22
C ASP A 79 -7.14 9.60 7.76
N ALA A 80 -5.94 9.12 7.43
CA ALA A 80 -5.44 9.07 6.05
C ALA A 80 -6.32 8.17 5.18
N GLY A 81 -6.70 6.97 5.66
CA GLY A 81 -7.59 6.07 4.95
C GLY A 81 -8.96 6.67 4.69
N ARG A 82 -9.56 7.29 5.71
CA ARG A 82 -10.85 7.98 5.59
C ARG A 82 -10.83 9.15 4.63
N ALA A 83 -9.74 9.95 4.66
CA ALA A 83 -9.58 11.07 3.74
C ALA A 83 -9.49 10.57 2.29
N LEU A 84 -8.74 9.51 2.03
CA LEU A 84 -8.66 8.89 0.71
C LEU A 84 -10.02 8.35 0.25
N ILE A 85 -10.73 7.58 1.08
CA ILE A 85 -12.06 7.07 0.77
C ILE A 85 -13.02 8.23 0.41
N ARG A 86 -13.02 9.30 1.21
CA ARG A 86 -13.84 10.49 0.95
C ARG A 86 -13.51 11.15 -0.40
N ALA A 87 -12.22 11.32 -0.70
CA ALA A 87 -11.78 11.91 -1.96
C ALA A 87 -12.15 11.03 -3.17
N LEU A 88 -12.03 9.70 -3.06
CA LEU A 88 -12.36 8.75 -4.12
C LEU A 88 -13.87 8.68 -4.40
N LYS A 89 -14.73 8.75 -3.38
CA LYS A 89 -16.19 8.78 -3.57
C LYS A 89 -16.63 9.91 -4.49
N GLY A 90 -15.95 11.05 -4.45
CA GLY A 90 -16.22 12.18 -5.35
C GLY A 90 -15.73 12.00 -6.78
N THR A 91 -14.94 10.98 -7.09
CA THR A 91 -14.47 10.67 -8.46
C THR A 91 -15.43 9.76 -9.22
N GLY A 92 -16.49 9.28 -8.59
CA GLY A 92 -17.25 8.13 -9.06
C GLY A 92 -16.38 6.86 -9.01
N THR A 93 -16.62 5.90 -9.89
CA THR A 93 -15.79 4.69 -9.97
C THR A 93 -14.60 4.85 -10.90
N GLY A 94 -14.25 6.08 -11.28
CA GLY A 94 -13.22 6.34 -12.30
C GLY A 94 -11.79 6.09 -11.80
N THR A 95 -11.48 6.42 -10.53
CA THR A 95 -10.14 6.25 -9.95
C THR A 95 -10.15 5.08 -8.97
N ARG A 96 -9.28 4.08 -9.21
CA ARG A 96 -9.10 2.96 -8.28
C ARG A 96 -8.04 3.28 -7.23
N ALA A 97 -8.26 2.87 -5.98
CA ALA A 97 -7.24 2.91 -4.94
C ALA A 97 -6.41 1.62 -4.90
N VAL A 98 -5.09 1.74 -4.77
CA VAL A 98 -4.22 0.64 -4.38
C VAL A 98 -3.51 1.02 -3.09
N ILE A 99 -3.75 0.27 -2.02
CA ILE A 99 -3.29 0.60 -0.68
C ILE A 99 -2.09 -0.26 -0.31
N VAL A 100 -0.97 0.38 0.02
CA VAL A 100 0.15 -0.28 0.68
C VAL A 100 -0.27 -0.58 2.10
N GLY A 101 -0.56 -1.84 2.36
CA GLY A 101 -1.03 -2.32 3.65
C GLY A 101 0.08 -2.77 4.58
N GLY A 102 -0.30 -3.49 5.62
CA GLY A 102 0.61 -4.13 6.57
C GLY A 102 0.32 -5.62 6.72
N ALA A 103 1.28 -6.36 7.26
CA ALA A 103 1.15 -7.79 7.55
C ALA A 103 0.32 -8.06 8.82
N GLY A 104 0.24 -7.10 9.73
CA GLY A 104 -0.33 -7.31 11.08
C GLY A 104 -1.73 -7.90 11.11
N SER A 105 -2.56 -7.65 10.09
CA SER A 105 -3.92 -8.18 9.98
C SER A 105 -4.04 -9.46 9.14
N LEU A 106 -2.93 -10.05 8.68
CA LEU A 106 -2.93 -11.37 8.03
C LEU A 106 -3.18 -12.46 9.06
N TYR A 107 -3.96 -13.47 8.69
CA TYR A 107 -4.24 -14.60 9.58
C TYR A 107 -3.09 -15.59 9.63
N VAL A 108 -2.87 -16.15 10.82
CA VAL A 108 -1.83 -17.16 11.08
C VAL A 108 -2.42 -18.56 11.32
N ASP A 109 -3.75 -18.67 11.38
CA ASP A 109 -4.48 -19.92 11.58
C ASP A 109 -5.57 -20.13 10.50
N GLU A 110 -5.89 -21.39 10.21
CA GLU A 110 -6.87 -21.75 9.17
C GLU A 110 -8.28 -21.22 9.48
N ASN A 111 -8.64 -21.14 10.76
CA ASN A 111 -9.96 -20.67 11.22
C ASN A 111 -10.11 -19.15 11.20
N LYS A 112 -9.05 -18.41 10.87
CA LYS A 112 -9.02 -16.93 10.84
C LYS A 112 -9.38 -16.30 12.20
N THR A 113 -8.91 -16.92 13.29
CA THR A 113 -9.17 -16.45 14.66
C THR A 113 -8.05 -15.62 15.24
N ALA A 114 -6.82 -15.78 14.73
CA ALA A 114 -5.65 -15.03 15.14
C ALA A 114 -4.95 -14.39 13.93
N SER A 115 -4.48 -13.18 14.12
CA SER A 115 -3.68 -12.44 13.14
C SER A 115 -2.23 -12.32 13.57
N VAL A 116 -1.36 -11.90 12.67
CA VAL A 116 0.08 -11.69 12.96
C VAL A 116 0.28 -10.78 14.17
N MET A 117 -0.50 -9.70 14.31
CA MET A 117 -0.35 -8.78 15.44
C MET A 117 -0.83 -9.36 16.79
N ASP A 118 -1.54 -10.50 16.78
CA ASP A 118 -1.99 -11.20 17.99
C ASP A 118 -0.96 -12.24 18.47
N THR A 119 0.11 -12.46 17.70
CA THR A 119 1.17 -13.41 18.07
C THR A 119 2.09 -12.83 19.15
N PRO A 120 2.62 -13.67 20.06
CA PRO A 120 3.52 -13.21 21.14
C PRO A 120 4.79 -12.53 20.66
N ASP A 121 5.26 -12.88 19.47
CA ASP A 121 6.52 -12.35 18.89
C ASP A 121 6.31 -11.05 18.10
N PHE A 122 5.08 -10.54 17.99
CA PHE A 122 4.84 -9.30 17.27
C PHE A 122 5.38 -8.10 18.06
N PRO A 123 6.26 -7.27 17.48
CA PRO A 123 6.88 -6.18 18.23
C PRO A 123 5.83 -5.12 18.65
N GLU A 124 5.76 -4.83 19.94
CA GLU A 124 4.78 -3.89 20.52
C GLU A 124 4.79 -2.51 19.86
N ILE A 125 5.97 -2.04 19.44
CA ILE A 125 6.13 -0.73 18.78
C ILE A 125 5.34 -0.62 17.47
N PHE A 126 5.02 -1.74 16.80
CA PHE A 126 4.25 -1.76 15.55
C PHE A 126 2.75 -2.00 15.76
N ILE A 127 2.30 -2.31 16.98
CA ILE A 127 0.88 -2.57 17.26
C ILE A 127 -0.02 -1.39 16.83
N PRO A 128 0.27 -0.12 17.15
CA PRO A 128 -0.55 0.99 16.71
C PRO A 128 -0.66 1.10 15.19
N THR A 129 0.45 0.94 14.47
CA THR A 129 0.47 0.92 13.00
C THR A 129 -0.38 -0.23 12.45
N ALA A 130 -0.21 -1.45 12.97
CA ALA A 130 -0.95 -2.63 12.54
C ALA A 130 -2.47 -2.48 12.78
N LYS A 131 -2.86 -1.93 13.93
CA LYS A 131 -4.27 -1.62 14.25
C LYS A 131 -4.84 -0.58 13.32
N GLY A 132 -4.13 0.53 13.09
CA GLY A 132 -4.57 1.61 12.20
C GLY A 132 -4.76 1.12 10.75
N GLN A 133 -3.83 0.35 10.23
CA GLN A 133 -3.93 -0.25 8.89
C GLN A 133 -5.03 -1.33 8.82
N GLY A 134 -5.16 -2.16 9.85
CA GLY A 134 -6.25 -3.14 9.95
C GLY A 134 -7.62 -2.49 9.95
N ARG A 135 -7.80 -1.39 10.69
CA ARG A 135 -9.03 -0.60 10.70
C ARG A 135 -9.32 0.02 9.35
N ASN A 136 -8.31 0.54 8.66
CA ASN A 136 -8.45 1.05 7.30
C ASN A 136 -8.97 -0.04 6.35
N LEU A 137 -8.42 -1.26 6.41
CA LEU A 137 -8.92 -2.40 5.63
C LEU A 137 -10.39 -2.72 5.93
N GLN A 138 -10.81 -2.69 7.21
CA GLN A 138 -12.22 -2.93 7.56
C GLN A 138 -13.14 -1.84 7.00
N GLU A 139 -12.74 -0.57 7.05
CA GLU A 139 -13.50 0.54 6.49
C GLU A 139 -13.60 0.44 4.95
N LEU A 140 -12.55 -0.01 4.27
CA LEU A 140 -12.58 -0.29 2.83
C LEU A 140 -13.57 -1.42 2.50
N LYS A 141 -13.54 -2.53 3.26
CA LYS A 141 -14.48 -3.65 3.08
C LYS A 141 -15.95 -3.23 3.27
N GLY A 142 -16.21 -2.23 4.10
CA GLY A 142 -17.53 -1.64 4.31
C GLY A 142 -17.94 -0.60 3.26
N THR A 143 -17.10 -0.33 2.25
CA THR A 143 -17.34 0.72 1.25
C THR A 143 -17.69 0.09 -0.10
N SER A 144 -18.81 0.53 -0.71
CA SER A 144 -19.30 0.01 -1.99
C SER A 144 -19.10 0.95 -3.18
N ASP A 145 -18.76 2.22 -2.93
CA ASP A 145 -18.84 3.28 -3.94
C ASP A 145 -17.48 3.59 -4.59
N ILE A 146 -16.45 2.83 -4.26
CA ILE A 146 -15.10 2.96 -4.80
C ILE A 146 -14.52 1.59 -5.15
N ASN A 147 -13.61 1.55 -6.12
CA ASN A 147 -12.79 0.38 -6.39
C ASN A 147 -11.47 0.47 -5.64
N TRP A 148 -11.10 -0.59 -4.95
CA TRP A 148 -9.86 -0.63 -4.18
C TRP A 148 -9.18 -1.99 -4.23
N THR A 149 -7.88 -2.01 -3.97
CA THR A 149 -7.08 -3.20 -3.69
C THR A 149 -6.18 -2.91 -2.50
N PHE A 150 -6.13 -3.82 -1.53
CA PHE A 150 -5.26 -3.70 -0.36
C PHE A 150 -4.17 -4.76 -0.43
N ILE A 151 -2.90 -4.35 -0.49
CA ILE A 151 -1.78 -5.26 -0.64
C ILE A 151 -1.04 -5.36 0.68
N SER A 152 -1.15 -6.51 1.35
CA SER A 152 -0.38 -6.80 2.57
C SER A 152 1.01 -7.31 2.20
N PRO A 153 2.10 -6.72 2.72
CA PRO A 153 3.42 -7.30 2.59
C PRO A 153 3.57 -8.54 3.49
N SER A 154 4.70 -9.19 3.41
CA SER A 154 5.17 -10.18 4.38
C SER A 154 5.47 -9.58 5.75
N ALA A 155 5.64 -10.43 6.78
CA ALA A 155 5.97 -9.99 8.15
C ALA A 155 7.30 -9.21 8.19
N VAL A 156 8.30 -9.67 7.45
CA VAL A 156 9.54 -8.93 7.21
C VAL A 156 9.39 -8.18 5.89
N PHE A 157 9.16 -6.88 5.99
CA PHE A 157 9.06 -5.96 4.86
C PHE A 157 10.34 -5.13 4.80
N ASP A 158 11.28 -5.55 3.95
CA ASP A 158 12.66 -5.10 3.96
C ASP A 158 12.90 -3.91 3.02
N PRO A 159 13.20 -2.70 3.57
CA PRO A 159 13.46 -1.53 2.75
C PRO A 159 14.80 -1.56 1.98
N ASP A 160 15.75 -2.37 2.45
CA ASP A 160 17.10 -2.48 1.91
C ASP A 160 17.30 -3.79 1.13
N GLY A 161 16.26 -4.62 1.06
CA GLY A 161 16.26 -5.89 0.35
C GLY A 161 16.43 -5.73 -1.15
N LYS A 162 17.09 -6.70 -1.77
CA LYS A 162 17.38 -6.69 -3.21
C LYS A 162 16.10 -6.90 -4.05
N ARG A 163 16.14 -6.40 -5.27
CA ARG A 163 15.15 -6.67 -6.30
C ARG A 163 15.48 -8.00 -6.98
N THR A 164 14.70 -9.03 -6.68
CA THR A 164 14.83 -10.35 -7.32
C THR A 164 14.00 -10.47 -8.60
N GLY A 165 12.92 -9.71 -8.68
CA GLY A 165 11.96 -9.76 -9.78
C GLY A 165 10.87 -10.83 -9.59
N PHE A 166 10.86 -11.54 -8.47
CA PHE A 166 9.93 -12.63 -8.20
C PHE A 166 9.20 -12.47 -6.88
N TYR A 167 7.93 -12.81 -6.88
CA TYR A 167 7.12 -12.92 -5.68
C TYR A 167 6.02 -13.96 -5.90
N GLN A 168 5.47 -14.47 -4.80
CA GLN A 168 4.26 -15.28 -4.78
C GLN A 168 3.14 -14.48 -4.12
N SER A 169 1.90 -14.74 -4.50
CA SER A 169 0.74 -14.07 -3.94
C SER A 169 -0.23 -15.05 -3.30
N GLY A 170 -0.95 -14.59 -2.29
CA GLY A 170 -2.04 -15.30 -1.62
C GLY A 170 -3.11 -14.34 -1.16
N LYS A 171 -4.08 -14.83 -0.39
CA LYS A 171 -5.21 -14.00 0.05
C LYS A 171 -4.97 -13.41 1.44
N ASP A 172 -5.65 -13.94 2.42
CA ASP A 172 -5.76 -13.37 3.77
C ASP A 172 -4.77 -13.95 4.80
N HIS A 173 -4.04 -14.99 4.45
CA HIS A 173 -3.11 -15.66 5.35
C HIS A 173 -1.67 -15.22 5.12
N LEU A 174 -0.91 -15.19 6.21
CA LEU A 174 0.53 -14.95 6.13
C LEU A 174 1.17 -16.04 5.27
N LEU A 175 1.98 -15.62 4.31
CA LEU A 175 2.74 -16.53 3.45
C LEU A 175 4.18 -16.64 3.94
N VAL A 176 4.77 -17.79 3.65
CA VAL A 176 6.20 -18.03 3.83
C VAL A 176 6.82 -18.48 2.50
N ASN A 177 8.08 -18.13 2.30
CA ASN A 177 8.87 -18.49 1.12
C ASN A 177 9.41 -19.94 1.21
N SER A 178 10.29 -20.31 0.27
CA SER A 178 10.88 -21.64 0.20
C SER A 178 11.71 -22.02 1.45
N ARG A 179 12.15 -21.03 2.23
CA ARG A 179 12.91 -21.19 3.47
C ARG A 179 12.06 -21.13 4.73
N GLY A 180 10.74 -21.01 4.60
CA GLY A 180 9.82 -20.85 5.72
C GLY A 180 9.79 -19.45 6.32
N GLU A 181 10.32 -18.44 5.62
CA GLU A 181 10.38 -17.04 6.07
C GLU A 181 9.26 -16.21 5.42
N SER A 182 8.57 -15.40 6.21
CA SER A 182 7.66 -14.40 5.67
C SER A 182 8.42 -13.11 5.37
N TYR A 183 8.93 -13.00 4.13
CA TYR A 183 9.82 -11.94 3.69
C TYR A 183 9.42 -11.37 2.34
N ILE A 184 9.55 -10.06 2.15
CA ILE A 184 9.56 -9.41 0.85
C ILE A 184 10.37 -8.12 0.89
N SER A 185 11.19 -7.86 -0.14
CA SER A 185 11.84 -6.57 -0.32
C SER A 185 10.84 -5.50 -0.76
N TYR A 186 11.10 -4.24 -0.42
CA TYR A 186 10.29 -3.13 -0.96
C TYR A 186 10.36 -3.07 -2.49
N ALA A 187 11.48 -3.49 -3.08
CA ALA A 187 11.66 -3.49 -4.51
C ALA A 187 10.76 -4.53 -5.22
N ASP A 188 10.66 -5.75 -4.70
CA ASP A 188 9.77 -6.78 -5.26
C ASP A 188 8.31 -6.49 -4.92
N TYR A 189 8.03 -5.89 -3.76
CA TYR A 189 6.70 -5.39 -3.45
C TYR A 189 6.23 -4.32 -4.44
N ALA A 190 7.12 -3.41 -4.87
CA ALA A 190 6.78 -2.42 -5.89
C ALA A 190 6.41 -3.08 -7.22
N ILE A 191 7.07 -4.19 -7.60
CA ILE A 191 6.69 -5.00 -8.78
C ILE A 191 5.26 -5.51 -8.61
N ALA A 192 4.95 -6.12 -7.46
CA ALA A 192 3.61 -6.66 -7.19
C ALA A 192 2.51 -5.58 -7.25
N VAL A 193 2.81 -4.37 -6.75
CA VAL A 193 1.90 -3.23 -6.84
C VAL A 193 1.62 -2.87 -8.30
N LEU A 194 2.65 -2.75 -9.13
CA LEU A 194 2.48 -2.38 -10.54
C LEU A 194 1.82 -3.50 -11.36
N ASP A 195 2.14 -4.77 -11.09
CA ASP A 195 1.48 -5.90 -11.74
C ASP A 195 -0.03 -5.90 -11.48
N GLU A 196 -0.45 -5.64 -10.24
CA GLU A 196 -1.87 -5.53 -9.87
C GLU A 196 -2.53 -4.27 -10.48
N ILE A 197 -1.77 -3.18 -10.66
CA ILE A 197 -2.27 -1.98 -11.34
C ILE A 197 -2.54 -2.26 -12.81
N GLU A 198 -1.61 -2.90 -13.50
CA GLU A 198 -1.66 -3.20 -14.94
C GLU A 198 -2.64 -4.32 -15.26
N ASN A 199 -2.70 -5.35 -14.42
CA ASN A 199 -3.54 -6.53 -14.58
C ASN A 199 -4.33 -6.82 -13.30
N PRO A 200 -5.40 -6.06 -13.02
CA PRO A 200 -6.15 -6.15 -11.78
C PRO A 200 -6.82 -7.52 -11.60
N LYS A 201 -6.49 -8.18 -10.50
CA LYS A 201 -7.04 -9.48 -10.11
C LYS A 201 -7.78 -9.43 -8.78
N HIS A 202 -7.58 -8.37 -8.00
CA HIS A 202 -8.04 -8.27 -6.61
C HIS A 202 -8.85 -6.98 -6.37
N ILE A 203 -9.88 -6.76 -7.22
CA ILE A 203 -10.76 -5.58 -7.07
C ILE A 203 -11.68 -5.78 -5.86
N ASN A 204 -11.68 -4.79 -4.95
CA ASN A 204 -12.40 -4.80 -3.68
C ASN A 204 -11.99 -5.97 -2.76
N GLU A 205 -10.71 -6.35 -2.87
CA GLU A 205 -10.13 -7.44 -2.08
C GLU A 205 -8.78 -7.04 -1.46
N ARG A 206 -8.39 -7.77 -0.42
CA ARG A 206 -7.01 -7.83 0.05
C ARG A 206 -6.33 -9.06 -0.56
N PHE A 207 -5.06 -8.87 -0.94
CA PHE A 207 -4.14 -9.99 -1.15
C PHE A 207 -2.81 -9.72 -0.46
N THR A 208 -1.99 -10.76 -0.32
CA THR A 208 -0.66 -10.67 0.27
C THR A 208 0.40 -11.21 -0.67
N VAL A 209 1.63 -10.82 -0.44
CA VAL A 209 2.80 -11.19 -1.25
C VAL A 209 3.95 -11.64 -0.37
N VAL A 210 4.73 -12.61 -0.89
CA VAL A 210 5.97 -13.10 -0.29
C VAL A 210 7.04 -13.23 -1.35
N GLY A 211 8.26 -12.84 -1.02
CA GLY A 211 9.45 -12.96 -1.87
C GLY A 211 10.51 -13.86 -1.24
N GLU A 212 11.59 -14.08 -1.98
CA GLU A 212 12.77 -14.78 -1.48
C GLU A 212 13.77 -13.76 -0.93
N ALA A 213 14.35 -14.04 0.23
CA ALA A 213 15.56 -13.36 0.68
C ALA A 213 16.75 -14.06 0.01
N GLU A 214 17.70 -13.32 -0.54
CA GLU A 214 18.95 -13.88 -1.08
C GLU A 214 19.88 -14.41 0.01
#